data_6fe173f481daea5c923f6838495ea70e
#
_entry.id   6fe173f481daea5c923f6838495ea70e
#
_cell.length_a   1.000
_cell.length_b   1.000
_cell.length_c   1.000
_cell.angle_alpha   90.00
_cell.angle_beta   90.00
_cell.angle_gamma   90.00
#
_symmetry.space_group_name_H-M   'P 1'
#
loop_
_entity.id
_entity.type
_entity.pdbx_description
1 polymer ?
#
loop_
_entity_poly.entity_id
_entity_poly.type
_entity_poly.pdbx_seq_one_letter_code
_entity_poly.pdbx_strand_id
1 'polypeptide(L)'
;EPGGVLLYGSPDFRLPKEVVRREIKNIEALGVTFVCNTRVGTDITIDKMFEEGFEAVFIGAGTSVAKGLGIPGENLKGVIQSSYFLRMTRLFLDEKVDRTEVPVEEGDRVIVIGAGNVAMDACRTAVMMKASSVVDCYRRTIEFMKAARAEYDGAVKDGVDFKWEYTPLEVVGENGKV
;
A
#
# COMPACT_ATOMS: atom_id res chain seq x y z
N GLU A 1 -0.02 -6.64 14.45
CA GLU A 1 1.32 -7.18 14.16
C GLU A 1 2.32 -6.02 14.09
N PRO A 2 3.49 -6.07 14.80
CA PRO A 2 4.54 -5.06 14.70
C PRO A 2 5.08 -4.93 13.28
N GLY A 3 5.62 -3.77 12.90
CA GLY A 3 6.22 -3.53 11.59
C GLY A 3 5.35 -2.75 10.61
N GLY A 4 4.04 -2.66 10.85
CA GLY A 4 3.13 -1.80 10.08
C GLY A 4 3.31 -1.94 8.56
N VAL A 5 3.32 -0.80 7.86
CA VAL A 5 3.41 -0.76 6.38
C VAL A 5 4.65 -1.44 5.81
N LEU A 6 5.74 -1.54 6.56
CA LEU A 6 6.94 -2.26 6.13
C LEU A 6 6.69 -3.77 5.97
N LEU A 7 5.76 -4.35 6.76
CA LEU A 7 5.36 -5.74 6.62
C LEU A 7 4.26 -5.94 5.59
N TYR A 8 3.18 -5.17 5.65
CA TYR A 8 2.00 -5.45 4.82
C TYR A 8 1.82 -4.53 3.61
N GLY A 9 2.58 -3.43 3.51
CA GLY A 9 2.44 -2.48 2.40
C GLY A 9 3.60 -2.51 1.40
N SER A 10 4.84 -2.69 1.87
CA SER A 10 6.00 -2.78 0.98
C SER A 10 6.12 -4.20 0.41
N PRO A 11 6.26 -4.39 -0.92
CA PRO A 11 6.48 -5.72 -1.52
C PRO A 11 7.83 -6.32 -1.16
N ASP A 12 7.95 -7.67 -1.27
CA ASP A 12 9.19 -8.39 -0.96
C ASP A 12 10.35 -8.02 -1.89
N PHE A 13 10.08 -7.73 -3.15
CA PHE A 13 11.10 -7.29 -4.10
C PHE A 13 11.73 -5.93 -3.72
N ARG A 14 11.10 -5.19 -2.82
CA ARG A 14 11.60 -3.92 -2.28
C ARG A 14 12.23 -4.08 -0.90
N LEU A 15 11.56 -4.82 -0.02
CA LEU A 15 11.99 -5.04 1.36
C LEU A 15 11.60 -6.45 1.81
N PRO A 16 12.54 -7.41 1.82
CA PRO A 16 12.30 -8.75 2.31
C PRO A 16 11.80 -8.75 3.76
N LYS A 17 10.77 -9.54 4.05
CA LYS A 17 10.07 -9.48 5.34
C LYS A 17 10.88 -10.05 6.49
N GLU A 18 11.79 -10.96 6.23
CA GLU A 18 12.74 -11.46 7.22
C GLU A 18 13.62 -10.36 7.81
N VAL A 19 13.99 -9.34 7.01
CA VAL A 19 14.74 -8.18 7.50
C VAL A 19 13.90 -7.41 8.52
N VAL A 20 12.65 -7.11 8.19
CA VAL A 20 11.73 -6.39 9.10
C VAL A 20 11.47 -7.19 10.37
N ARG A 21 11.23 -8.49 10.25
CA ARG A 21 11.00 -9.37 11.40
C ARG A 21 12.23 -9.47 12.31
N ARG A 22 13.43 -9.48 11.72
CA ARG A 22 14.68 -9.45 12.49
C ARG A 22 14.82 -8.15 13.28
N GLU A 23 14.55 -7.00 12.64
CA GLU A 23 14.62 -5.70 13.33
C GLU A 23 13.58 -5.60 14.46
N ILE A 24 12.38 -6.15 14.29
CA ILE A 24 11.37 -6.23 15.36
C ILE A 24 11.91 -7.04 16.55
N LYS A 25 12.52 -8.20 16.28
CA LYS A 25 13.15 -9.01 17.34
C LYS A 25 14.30 -8.28 18.05
N ASN A 26 15.10 -7.52 17.32
CA ASN A 26 16.16 -6.70 17.92
C ASN A 26 15.58 -5.64 18.86
N ILE A 27 14.45 -5.01 18.47
CA ILE A 27 13.74 -4.03 19.30
C ILE A 27 13.16 -4.70 20.56
N GLU A 28 12.55 -5.88 20.43
CA GLU A 28 12.07 -6.66 21.58
C GLU A 28 13.20 -7.01 22.55
N ALA A 29 14.37 -7.39 22.02
CA ALA A 29 15.55 -7.71 22.83
C ALA A 29 16.09 -6.51 23.64
N LEU A 30 15.75 -5.28 23.24
CA LEU A 30 16.05 -4.06 24.00
C LEU A 30 15.05 -3.81 25.15
N GLY A 31 14.08 -4.70 25.38
CA GLY A 31 13.09 -4.58 26.44
C GLY A 31 11.78 -3.88 26.00
N VAL A 32 11.58 -3.64 24.71
CA VAL A 32 10.33 -3.07 24.20
C VAL A 32 9.24 -4.12 24.17
N THR A 33 8.06 -3.80 24.72
CA THR A 33 6.88 -4.66 24.70
C THR A 33 5.92 -4.19 23.60
N PHE A 34 5.52 -5.09 22.69
CA PHE A 34 4.51 -4.84 21.70
C PHE A 34 3.13 -5.28 22.19
N VAL A 35 2.21 -4.36 22.40
CA VAL A 35 0.82 -4.64 22.75
C VAL A 35 -0.01 -4.54 21.48
N CYS A 36 -0.29 -5.70 20.85
CA CYS A 36 -1.05 -5.78 19.61
C CYS A 36 -2.57 -5.84 19.86
N ASN A 37 -3.36 -5.64 18.79
CA ASN A 37 -4.82 -5.66 18.82
C ASN A 37 -5.42 -4.69 19.85
N THR A 38 -4.71 -3.60 20.14
CA THR A 38 -5.11 -2.58 21.10
C THR A 38 -5.22 -1.24 20.40
N ARG A 39 -6.41 -0.67 20.36
CA ARG A 39 -6.68 0.62 19.72
C ARG A 39 -6.66 1.74 20.75
N VAL A 40 -5.71 2.64 20.64
CA VAL A 40 -5.65 3.86 21.46
C VAL A 40 -6.85 4.74 21.13
N GLY A 41 -7.54 5.21 22.16
CA GLY A 41 -8.78 5.96 22.09
C GLY A 41 -10.05 5.10 22.22
N THR A 42 -9.93 3.76 22.11
CA THR A 42 -11.06 2.83 22.30
C THR A 42 -10.77 1.83 23.42
N ASP A 43 -9.67 1.07 23.28
CA ASP A 43 -9.31 0.01 24.25
C ASP A 43 -8.48 0.58 25.40
N ILE A 44 -7.67 1.59 25.13
CA ILE A 44 -6.91 2.35 26.12
C ILE A 44 -6.88 3.83 25.72
N THR A 45 -7.02 4.73 26.68
CA THR A 45 -6.89 6.19 26.46
C THR A 45 -5.46 6.66 26.77
N ILE A 46 -5.08 7.83 26.24
CA ILE A 46 -3.80 8.45 26.57
C ILE A 46 -3.75 8.80 28.08
N ASP A 47 -4.86 9.30 28.66
CA ASP A 47 -4.94 9.60 30.10
C ASP A 47 -4.69 8.33 30.91
N LYS A 48 -5.27 7.20 30.49
CA LYS A 48 -5.05 5.91 31.16
C LYS A 48 -3.59 5.47 31.13
N MET A 49 -2.89 5.73 30.02
CA MET A 49 -1.44 5.45 29.93
C MET A 49 -0.66 6.27 30.97
N PHE A 50 -0.97 7.56 31.13
CA PHE A 50 -0.34 8.38 32.17
C PHE A 50 -0.66 7.92 33.60
N GLU A 51 -1.90 7.49 33.85
CA GLU A 51 -2.28 6.88 35.12
C GLU A 51 -1.51 5.59 35.44
N GLU A 52 -1.16 4.82 34.40
CA GLU A 52 -0.36 3.60 34.49
C GLU A 52 1.15 3.87 34.66
N GLY A 53 1.56 5.14 34.69
CA GLY A 53 2.93 5.56 35.00
C GLY A 53 3.79 5.87 33.76
N PHE A 54 3.23 5.94 32.58
CA PHE A 54 3.96 6.44 31.42
C PHE A 54 4.20 7.95 31.55
N GLU A 55 5.44 8.39 31.36
CA GLU A 55 5.80 9.80 31.46
C GLU A 55 5.67 10.55 30.13
N ALA A 56 5.66 9.83 29.02
CA ALA A 56 5.51 10.39 27.67
C ALA A 56 4.81 9.40 26.72
N VAL A 57 4.08 9.93 25.76
CA VAL A 57 3.44 9.16 24.70
C VAL A 57 3.85 9.71 23.35
N PHE A 58 4.45 8.88 22.49
CA PHE A 58 4.76 9.22 21.11
C PHE A 58 3.68 8.67 20.17
N ILE A 59 3.09 9.53 19.34
CA ILE A 59 2.06 9.15 18.40
C ILE A 59 2.66 8.94 17.02
N GLY A 60 2.85 7.68 16.65
CA GLY A 60 3.40 7.27 15.35
C GLY A 60 2.45 6.36 14.58
N ALA A 61 1.15 6.72 14.53
CA ALA A 61 0.08 5.88 13.98
C ALA A 61 0.10 5.71 12.45
N GLY A 62 0.90 6.48 11.74
CA GLY A 62 0.93 6.51 10.28
C GLY A 62 -0.33 7.15 9.67
N THR A 63 -0.50 6.99 8.35
CA THR A 63 -1.65 7.51 7.59
C THR A 63 -2.25 6.38 6.76
N SER A 64 -3.23 5.68 7.33
CA SER A 64 -3.87 4.52 6.68
C SER A 64 -4.95 4.90 5.66
N VAL A 65 -5.44 6.15 5.71
CA VAL A 65 -6.49 6.64 4.82
C VAL A 65 -5.86 7.47 3.71
N ALA A 66 -5.93 6.97 2.49
CA ALA A 66 -5.49 7.71 1.32
C ALA A 66 -6.51 8.78 0.93
N LYS A 67 -6.04 9.85 0.28
CA LYS A 67 -6.93 10.83 -0.33
C LYS A 67 -7.53 10.23 -1.60
N GLY A 68 -8.84 10.46 -1.81
CA GLY A 68 -9.51 10.14 -3.06
C GLY A 68 -9.00 11.03 -4.22
N LEU A 69 -9.40 10.68 -5.43
CA LEU A 69 -9.11 11.45 -6.64
C LEU A 69 -9.99 12.70 -6.74
N GLY A 70 -11.20 12.66 -6.16
CA GLY A 70 -12.21 13.72 -6.23
C GLY A 70 -12.83 13.83 -7.62
N ILE A 71 -12.95 12.71 -8.35
CA ILE A 71 -13.53 12.67 -9.69
C ILE A 71 -14.78 11.80 -9.71
N PRO A 72 -15.72 12.03 -10.67
CA PRO A 72 -16.87 11.17 -10.86
C PRO A 72 -16.45 9.71 -11.04
N GLY A 73 -17.21 8.78 -10.46
CA GLY A 73 -16.98 7.35 -10.59
C GLY A 73 -15.89 6.77 -9.70
N GLU A 74 -15.22 7.56 -8.85
CA GLU A 74 -14.16 7.04 -7.97
C GLU A 74 -14.65 6.02 -6.92
N ASN A 75 -15.97 5.92 -6.71
CA ASN A 75 -16.59 4.96 -5.80
C ASN A 75 -17.07 3.68 -6.49
N LEU A 76 -16.84 3.52 -7.79
CA LEU A 76 -17.19 2.30 -8.52
C LEU A 76 -16.38 1.10 -8.02
N LYS A 77 -17.02 -0.07 -8.05
CA LYS A 77 -16.30 -1.31 -7.74
C LYS A 77 -15.17 -1.52 -8.75
N GLY A 78 -13.99 -1.80 -8.26
CA GLY A 78 -12.76 -1.89 -9.07
C GLY A 78 -11.87 -0.65 -8.93
N VAL A 79 -12.38 0.48 -8.41
CA VAL A 79 -11.54 1.60 -7.99
C VAL A 79 -11.07 1.35 -6.56
N ILE A 80 -9.77 1.17 -6.40
CA ILE A 80 -9.20 0.75 -5.12
C ILE A 80 -7.99 1.61 -4.75
N GLN A 81 -7.72 1.71 -3.46
CA GLN A 81 -6.51 2.35 -2.97
C GLN A 81 -5.31 1.39 -3.07
N SER A 82 -4.18 1.89 -3.56
CA SER A 82 -2.95 1.09 -3.70
C SER A 82 -2.53 0.43 -2.38
N SER A 83 -2.66 1.14 -1.25
CA SER A 83 -2.34 0.58 0.07
C SER A 83 -3.22 -0.63 0.45
N TYR A 84 -4.49 -0.61 0.07
CA TYR A 84 -5.39 -1.74 0.26
C TYR A 84 -4.97 -2.93 -0.62
N PHE A 85 -4.73 -2.68 -1.91
CA PHE A 85 -4.27 -3.72 -2.85
C PHE A 85 -2.97 -4.38 -2.37
N LEU A 86 -1.95 -3.59 -2.03
CA LEU A 86 -0.66 -4.09 -1.54
C LEU A 86 -0.82 -4.93 -0.26
N ARG A 87 -1.67 -4.46 0.66
CA ARG A 87 -1.98 -5.19 1.89
C ARG A 87 -2.67 -6.53 1.61
N MET A 88 -3.71 -6.55 0.78
CA MET A 88 -4.44 -7.77 0.48
C MET A 88 -3.56 -8.78 -0.27
N THR A 89 -2.73 -8.30 -1.20
CA THR A 89 -1.72 -9.15 -1.85
C THR A 89 -0.75 -9.74 -0.83
N ARG A 90 -0.28 -8.93 0.14
CA ARG A 90 0.62 -9.44 1.17
C ARG A 90 -0.04 -10.51 2.04
N LEU A 91 -1.28 -10.26 2.48
CA LEU A 91 -2.03 -11.24 3.27
C LEU A 91 -2.24 -12.55 2.51
N PHE A 92 -2.50 -12.48 1.21
CA PHE A 92 -2.59 -13.65 0.34
C PHE A 92 -1.25 -14.41 0.26
N LEU A 93 -0.14 -13.71 0.05
CA LEU A 93 1.20 -14.33 0.02
C LEU A 93 1.62 -14.93 1.37
N ASP A 94 1.07 -14.44 2.47
CA ASP A 94 1.23 -14.99 3.82
C ASP A 94 0.19 -16.08 4.16
N GLU A 95 -0.61 -16.52 3.18
CA GLU A 95 -1.68 -17.54 3.34
C GLU A 95 -2.73 -17.18 4.41
N LYS A 96 -2.95 -15.87 4.64
CA LYS A 96 -3.90 -15.36 5.64
C LYS A 96 -5.27 -15.02 5.05
N VAL A 97 -5.37 -14.89 3.73
CA VAL A 97 -6.60 -14.65 2.98
C VAL A 97 -6.57 -15.43 1.67
N ASP A 98 -7.75 -15.68 1.10
CA ASP A 98 -7.88 -16.36 -0.18
C ASP A 98 -7.52 -15.43 -1.36
N ARG A 99 -7.18 -16.04 -2.50
CA ARG A 99 -6.88 -15.31 -3.74
C ARG A 99 -8.04 -14.40 -4.18
N THR A 100 -9.27 -14.81 -3.93
CA THR A 100 -10.50 -14.06 -4.25
C THR A 100 -10.66 -12.76 -3.46
N GLU A 101 -9.92 -12.59 -2.37
CA GLU A 101 -9.91 -11.36 -1.58
C GLU A 101 -8.91 -10.32 -2.11
N VAL A 102 -8.00 -10.73 -3.00
CA VAL A 102 -7.08 -9.80 -3.67
C VAL A 102 -7.83 -9.10 -4.80
N PRO A 103 -7.92 -7.76 -4.79
CA PRO A 103 -8.81 -7.03 -5.69
C PRO A 103 -8.36 -6.96 -7.15
N VAL A 104 -7.17 -7.46 -7.48
CA VAL A 104 -6.68 -7.59 -8.86
C VAL A 104 -6.63 -9.06 -9.22
N GLU A 105 -7.37 -9.48 -10.23
CA GLU A 105 -7.44 -10.85 -10.71
C GLU A 105 -6.42 -11.11 -11.85
N GLU A 106 -6.12 -12.38 -12.12
CA GLU A 106 -5.31 -12.76 -13.28
C GLU A 106 -6.04 -12.38 -14.58
N GLY A 107 -5.34 -11.70 -15.47
CA GLY A 107 -5.92 -11.22 -16.73
C GLY A 107 -6.53 -9.82 -16.68
N ASP A 108 -6.67 -9.21 -15.51
CA ASP A 108 -7.17 -7.84 -15.38
C ASP A 108 -6.28 -6.84 -16.12
N ARG A 109 -6.89 -5.76 -16.61
CA ARG A 109 -6.20 -4.57 -17.08
C ARG A 109 -6.18 -3.54 -15.95
N VAL A 110 -5.00 -3.14 -15.50
CA VAL A 110 -4.84 -2.29 -14.33
C VAL A 110 -4.30 -0.91 -14.75
N ILE A 111 -4.97 0.13 -14.27
CA ILE A 111 -4.47 1.51 -14.38
C ILE A 111 -4.10 1.97 -12.97
N VAL A 112 -2.87 2.40 -12.79
CA VAL A 112 -2.39 3.04 -11.56
C VAL A 112 -2.31 4.54 -11.80
N ILE A 113 -2.71 5.33 -10.82
CA ILE A 113 -2.71 6.80 -10.92
C ILE A 113 -1.73 7.35 -9.90
N GLY A 114 -0.59 7.82 -10.38
CA GLY A 114 0.45 8.42 -9.55
C GLY A 114 1.86 8.07 -9.99
N ALA A 115 2.88 8.76 -9.47
CA ALA A 115 4.29 8.49 -9.76
C ALA A 115 5.15 8.61 -8.50
N GLY A 116 4.64 8.10 -7.39
CA GLY A 116 5.39 7.90 -6.14
C GLY A 116 5.84 6.45 -5.99
N ASN A 117 6.64 6.17 -4.97
CA ASN A 117 7.10 4.80 -4.70
C ASN A 117 5.95 3.80 -4.54
N VAL A 118 4.84 4.21 -3.92
CA VAL A 118 3.65 3.36 -3.75
C VAL A 118 3.00 3.01 -5.10
N ALA A 119 3.00 3.94 -6.07
CA ALA A 119 2.52 3.66 -7.42
C ALA A 119 3.39 2.60 -8.11
N MET A 120 4.72 2.74 -8.02
CA MET A 120 5.66 1.75 -8.56
C MET A 120 5.45 0.37 -7.90
N ASP A 121 5.28 0.34 -6.58
CA ASP A 121 4.99 -0.89 -5.84
C ASP A 121 3.67 -1.53 -6.31
N ALA A 122 2.61 -0.72 -6.51
CA ALA A 122 1.33 -1.21 -6.99
C ALA A 122 1.41 -1.74 -8.43
N CYS A 123 2.08 -1.02 -9.34
CA CYS A 123 2.29 -1.46 -10.71
C CYS A 123 3.01 -2.82 -10.79
N ARG A 124 4.14 -2.93 -10.13
CA ARG A 124 4.95 -4.16 -10.13
C ARG A 124 4.22 -5.31 -9.46
N THR A 125 3.48 -5.02 -8.38
CA THR A 125 2.63 -6.02 -7.72
C THR A 125 1.50 -6.49 -8.64
N ALA A 126 0.86 -5.61 -9.41
CA ALA A 126 -0.16 -6.00 -10.39
C ALA A 126 0.40 -6.91 -11.49
N VAL A 127 1.61 -6.62 -11.99
CA VAL A 127 2.32 -7.52 -12.91
C VAL A 127 2.59 -8.88 -12.26
N MET A 128 3.09 -8.90 -11.02
CA MET A 128 3.33 -10.14 -10.26
C MET A 128 2.04 -10.94 -10.07
N MET A 129 0.89 -10.27 -9.89
CA MET A 129 -0.43 -10.89 -9.77
C MET A 129 -1.03 -11.31 -11.12
N LYS A 130 -0.24 -11.21 -12.20
CA LYS A 130 -0.58 -11.62 -13.57
C LYS A 130 -1.70 -10.80 -14.22
N ALA A 131 -1.76 -9.50 -13.94
CA ALA A 131 -2.55 -8.59 -14.75
C ALA A 131 -2.10 -8.67 -16.22
N SER A 132 -3.06 -8.62 -17.15
CA SER A 132 -2.77 -8.71 -18.60
C SER A 132 -2.11 -7.44 -19.15
N SER A 133 -2.35 -6.30 -18.51
CA SER A 133 -1.65 -5.05 -18.78
C SER A 133 -1.66 -4.15 -17.55
N VAL A 134 -0.58 -3.40 -17.37
CA VAL A 134 -0.46 -2.41 -16.29
C VAL A 134 0.00 -1.09 -16.90
N VAL A 135 -0.78 -0.04 -16.67
CA VAL A 135 -0.49 1.32 -17.14
C VAL A 135 -0.42 2.24 -15.93
N ASP A 136 0.65 3.00 -15.81
CA ASP A 136 0.73 4.10 -14.83
C ASP A 136 0.43 5.43 -15.52
N CYS A 137 -0.50 6.19 -14.97
CA CYS A 137 -0.87 7.51 -15.46
C CYS A 137 -0.43 8.58 -14.45
N TYR A 138 0.39 9.52 -14.92
CA TYR A 138 0.86 10.62 -14.11
C TYR A 138 0.61 11.97 -14.76
N ARG A 139 0.08 12.93 -13.97
CA ARG A 139 -0.32 14.26 -14.47
C ARG A 139 0.81 15.22 -14.83
N ARG A 140 2.06 14.86 -14.57
CA ARG A 140 3.26 15.66 -14.88
C ARG A 140 4.20 14.85 -15.75
N THR A 141 5.31 15.47 -16.12
CA THR A 141 6.39 14.80 -16.84
C THR A 141 7.25 13.95 -15.89
N ILE A 142 8.12 13.12 -16.44
CA ILE A 142 9.02 12.23 -15.69
C ILE A 142 9.95 12.98 -14.72
N GLU A 143 10.33 14.22 -15.04
CA GLU A 143 11.21 15.03 -14.20
C GLU A 143 10.58 15.37 -12.83
N PHE A 144 9.24 15.36 -12.74
CA PHE A 144 8.50 15.60 -11.52
C PHE A 144 8.10 14.31 -10.79
N MET A 145 8.55 13.16 -11.28
CA MET A 145 8.32 11.88 -10.63
C MET A 145 8.93 11.89 -9.22
N LYS A 146 8.15 11.41 -8.24
CA LYS A 146 8.58 11.33 -6.85
C LYS A 146 9.15 9.96 -6.46
N ALA A 147 8.95 8.96 -7.30
CA ALA A 147 9.53 7.64 -7.08
C ALA A 147 11.04 7.69 -7.25
N ALA A 148 11.76 6.85 -6.51
CA ALA A 148 13.17 6.62 -6.73
C ALA A 148 13.38 6.05 -8.14
N ARG A 149 14.46 6.49 -8.82
CA ARG A 149 14.76 6.07 -10.19
C ARG A 149 14.83 4.55 -10.35
N ALA A 150 15.44 3.88 -9.39
CA ALA A 150 15.56 2.42 -9.40
C ALA A 150 14.20 1.71 -9.37
N GLU A 151 13.19 2.28 -8.69
CA GLU A 151 11.85 1.72 -8.63
C GLU A 151 11.11 1.88 -9.96
N TYR A 152 11.26 3.02 -10.59
CA TYR A 152 10.76 3.27 -11.93
C TYR A 152 11.40 2.33 -12.96
N ASP A 153 12.73 2.24 -12.96
CA ASP A 153 13.46 1.36 -13.88
C ASP A 153 13.04 -0.11 -13.67
N GLY A 154 12.77 -0.51 -12.41
CA GLY A 154 12.20 -1.83 -12.09
C GLY A 154 10.82 -2.03 -12.69
N ALA A 155 9.92 -1.04 -12.59
CA ALA A 155 8.59 -1.12 -13.16
C ALA A 155 8.61 -1.17 -14.69
N VAL A 156 9.47 -0.39 -15.34
CA VAL A 156 9.69 -0.45 -16.79
C VAL A 156 10.18 -1.84 -17.22
N LYS A 157 11.14 -2.41 -16.49
CA LYS A 157 11.66 -3.76 -16.75
C LYS A 157 10.58 -4.84 -16.59
N ASP A 158 9.67 -4.65 -15.65
CA ASP A 158 8.54 -5.57 -15.41
C ASP A 158 7.42 -5.41 -16.48
N GLY A 159 7.54 -4.46 -17.43
CA GLY A 159 6.61 -4.27 -18.54
C GLY A 159 5.46 -3.29 -18.27
N VAL A 160 5.59 -2.43 -17.27
CA VAL A 160 4.61 -1.37 -17.00
C VAL A 160 4.72 -0.27 -18.09
N ASP A 161 3.57 0.11 -18.67
CA ASP A 161 3.49 1.25 -19.60
C ASP A 161 3.24 2.56 -18.82
N PHE A 162 3.93 3.63 -19.17
CA PHE A 162 3.84 4.93 -18.51
C PHE A 162 3.21 5.98 -19.42
N LYS A 163 2.17 6.64 -18.92
CA LYS A 163 1.49 7.76 -19.58
C LYS A 163 1.75 9.04 -18.77
N TRP A 164 2.67 9.83 -19.27
CA TRP A 164 3.01 11.13 -18.69
C TRP A 164 2.05 12.22 -19.18
N GLU A 165 1.79 13.22 -18.32
CA GLU A 165 0.90 14.35 -18.59
C GLU A 165 -0.58 13.95 -18.77
N TYR A 166 -0.97 12.81 -18.18
CA TYR A 166 -2.35 12.32 -18.17
C TYR A 166 -3.00 12.58 -16.81
N THR A 167 -4.12 13.29 -16.83
CA THR A 167 -4.96 13.54 -15.66
C THR A 167 -6.30 12.86 -15.85
N PRO A 168 -6.71 11.94 -14.95
CA PRO A 168 -8.02 11.33 -15.04
C PRO A 168 -9.10 12.37 -14.77
N LEU A 169 -10.16 12.37 -15.57
CA LEU A 169 -11.30 13.28 -15.44
C LEU A 169 -12.49 12.59 -14.78
N GLU A 170 -12.71 11.33 -15.10
CA GLU A 170 -13.76 10.49 -14.55
C GLU A 170 -13.39 9.00 -14.67
N VAL A 171 -14.03 8.18 -13.87
CA VAL A 171 -14.01 6.73 -14.01
C VAL A 171 -15.35 6.29 -14.57
N VAL A 172 -15.33 5.67 -15.73
CA VAL A 172 -16.53 5.17 -16.39
C VAL A 172 -16.67 3.68 -16.10
N GLY A 173 -17.84 3.27 -15.70
CA GLY A 173 -18.15 1.87 -15.42
C GLY A 173 -19.54 1.48 -15.87
N GLU A 174 -19.76 0.19 -15.95
CA GLU A 174 -21.06 -0.38 -16.28
C GLU A 174 -21.55 -1.23 -15.11
N ASN A 175 -22.85 -1.13 -14.78
CA ASN A 175 -23.48 -1.86 -13.67
C ASN A 175 -22.75 -1.67 -12.30
N GLY A 176 -22.20 -0.47 -12.06
CA GLY A 176 -21.52 -0.14 -10.81
C GLY A 176 -20.10 -0.68 -10.68
N LYS A 177 -19.49 -1.20 -11.75
CA LYS A 177 -18.13 -1.73 -11.81
C LYS A 177 -17.35 -1.10 -12.97
N VAL A 178 -16.05 -0.89 -12.78
CA VAL A 178 -15.08 -0.53 -13.83
C VAL A 178 -14.72 -1.76 -14.64
#